data_6741cae698c3f6cdae90291f022ffaae
#
_entry.id   6741cae698c3f6cdae90291f022ffaae
#
_cell.length_a   1.000
_cell.length_b   1.000
_cell.length_c   1.000
_cell.angle_alpha   90.00
_cell.angle_beta   90.00
_cell.angle_gamma   90.00
#
_symmetry.space_group_name_H-M   'P 1'
#
loop_
_entity.id
_entity.type
_entity.pdbx_description
1 polymer ?
#
loop_
_entity_poly.entity_id
_entity_poly.type
_entity_poly.pdbx_seq_one_letter_code
_entity_poly.pdbx_strand_id
1 'polypeptide(L)'
;MKKILIYEHFTGGGLLNEDLSSDLMNDAKLMLSSIMTSCDRSYNYDYNYFLDYRLTDYRTDRSIITNESEDLYNLSLIKKYDHILPILPEIDSNLSNYVKFLEKNNIKKVISDSRTIDICSDKLIFYKYMTKHSIPVIPTYKSLNFKHRSVKYILKDRLGAGCSYVRLTKKNDLEVYYSENMIVQPFIDGDHYSLSVFFSNRNFRLLTINKQNIGTTSCMLKLKSLIINVNKNLYLDILPIIYNIKKSLPGLFGFVGIDFLVRDGEIYIVEINPRLTTSFSGLYETIGCNMIDLLINHKYIKNVITG
;
A
#
# COMPACT_ATOMS: atom_id res chain seq x y z
N MET A 1 -14.04 -4.40 25.18
CA MET A 1 -13.78 -4.27 23.74
C MET A 1 -12.55 -3.40 23.53
N LYS A 2 -11.67 -3.72 22.57
CA LYS A 2 -10.56 -2.83 22.19
C LYS A 2 -11.10 -1.68 21.35
N LYS A 3 -10.58 -0.47 21.57
CA LYS A 3 -10.96 0.72 20.83
C LYS A 3 -9.99 0.97 19.68
N ILE A 4 -10.51 1.15 18.48
CA ILE A 4 -9.72 1.39 17.25
C ILE A 4 -10.08 2.75 16.70
N LEU A 5 -9.07 3.56 16.36
CA LEU A 5 -9.25 4.77 15.57
C LEU A 5 -8.74 4.53 14.15
N ILE A 6 -9.61 4.74 13.18
CA ILE A 6 -9.30 4.59 11.75
C ILE A 6 -9.04 5.99 11.18
N TYR A 7 -7.91 6.13 10.52
CA TYR A 7 -7.60 7.32 9.73
C TYR A 7 -7.30 6.92 8.28
N GLU A 8 -8.30 7.08 7.42
CA GLU A 8 -8.13 7.01 5.97
C GLU A 8 -7.96 8.43 5.44
N HIS A 9 -6.91 8.68 4.66
CA HIS A 9 -6.43 10.02 4.32
C HIS A 9 -7.44 10.85 3.52
N PHE A 10 -7.99 10.29 2.45
CA PHE A 10 -8.85 11.02 1.53
C PHE A 10 -10.23 11.31 2.13
N THR A 11 -10.77 10.37 2.89
CA THR A 11 -12.07 10.51 3.54
C THR A 11 -12.00 11.16 4.92
N GLY A 12 -10.83 11.13 5.56
CA GLY A 12 -10.63 11.54 6.95
C GLY A 12 -10.09 12.96 7.14
N GLY A 13 -10.06 13.78 6.08
CA GLY A 13 -9.63 15.18 6.18
C GLY A 13 -8.17 15.44 5.78
N GLY A 14 -7.50 14.49 5.14
CA GLY A 14 -6.16 14.72 4.58
C GLY A 14 -6.14 15.70 3.39
N LEU A 15 -7.31 15.97 2.79
CA LEU A 15 -7.51 16.88 1.65
C LEU A 15 -8.35 18.12 2.01
N LEU A 16 -8.31 18.62 3.26
CA LEU A 16 -9.15 19.75 3.69
C LEU A 16 -8.97 21.03 2.84
N ASN A 17 -7.79 21.23 2.28
CA ASN A 17 -7.46 22.38 1.43
C ASN A 17 -7.46 22.05 -0.07
N GLU A 18 -7.95 20.88 -0.46
CA GLU A 18 -7.96 20.37 -1.84
C GLU A 18 -9.36 19.95 -2.26
N ASP A 19 -9.56 19.73 -3.56
CA ASP A 19 -10.80 19.20 -4.09
C ASP A 19 -10.98 17.71 -3.78
N LEU A 20 -12.19 17.31 -3.37
CA LEU A 20 -12.54 15.90 -3.09
C LEU A 20 -12.80 15.06 -4.37
N SER A 21 -12.74 15.65 -5.55
CA SER A 21 -13.08 14.99 -6.82
C SER A 21 -11.96 14.07 -7.36
N SER A 22 -11.00 13.64 -6.53
CA SER A 22 -9.90 12.78 -6.99
C SER A 22 -10.37 11.37 -7.39
N ASP A 23 -9.77 10.78 -8.42
CA ASP A 23 -9.99 9.38 -8.83
C ASP A 23 -9.76 8.39 -7.65
N LEU A 24 -8.90 8.76 -6.70
CA LEU A 24 -8.56 7.97 -5.51
C LEU A 24 -9.65 7.98 -4.43
N MET A 25 -10.62 8.91 -4.50
CA MET A 25 -11.69 9.00 -3.50
C MET A 25 -12.59 7.77 -3.48
N ASN A 26 -12.88 7.17 -4.63
CA ASN A 26 -13.70 5.95 -4.70
C ASN A 26 -13.01 4.76 -4.04
N ASP A 27 -11.71 4.60 -4.26
CA ASP A 27 -10.90 3.55 -3.63
C ASP A 27 -10.81 3.77 -2.11
N ALA A 28 -10.65 5.01 -1.68
CA ALA A 28 -10.62 5.40 -0.27
C ALA A 28 -11.94 5.07 0.45
N LYS A 29 -13.06 5.44 -0.15
CA LYS A 29 -14.42 5.12 0.35
C LYS A 29 -14.64 3.61 0.44
N LEU A 30 -14.20 2.87 -0.57
CA LEU A 30 -14.28 1.40 -0.58
C LEU A 30 -13.45 0.78 0.55
N MET A 31 -12.21 1.24 0.75
CA MET A 31 -11.35 0.77 1.83
C MET A 31 -11.95 1.08 3.21
N LEU A 32 -12.40 2.32 3.44
CA LEU A 32 -13.02 2.72 4.71
C LEU A 32 -14.25 1.85 5.01
N SER A 33 -15.17 1.72 4.05
CA SER A 33 -16.39 0.90 4.20
C SER A 33 -16.08 -0.56 4.50
N SER A 34 -15.03 -1.13 3.86
CA SER A 34 -14.62 -2.52 4.09
C SER A 34 -14.07 -2.74 5.49
N ILE A 35 -13.34 -1.77 6.04
CA ILE A 35 -12.84 -1.83 7.42
C ILE A 35 -13.98 -1.67 8.42
N MET A 36 -14.88 -0.70 8.20
CA MET A 36 -16.06 -0.51 9.05
C MET A 36 -16.88 -1.81 9.11
N THR A 37 -17.18 -2.40 7.96
CA THR A 37 -17.87 -3.69 7.87
C THR A 37 -17.13 -4.80 8.61
N SER A 38 -15.80 -4.85 8.53
CA SER A 38 -14.99 -5.83 9.27
C SER A 38 -15.06 -5.62 10.78
N CYS A 39 -15.11 -4.36 11.24
CA CYS A 39 -15.29 -4.02 12.65
C CYS A 39 -16.70 -4.42 13.14
N ASP A 40 -17.75 -4.10 12.36
CA ASP A 40 -19.14 -4.40 12.70
C ASP A 40 -19.42 -5.91 12.78
N ARG A 41 -18.71 -6.72 11.97
CA ARG A 41 -18.77 -8.19 12.03
C ARG A 41 -18.04 -8.79 13.23
N SER A 42 -17.29 -7.98 14.01
CA SER A 42 -16.54 -8.43 15.18
C SER A 42 -17.09 -7.81 16.46
N TYR A 43 -17.53 -8.65 17.39
CA TYR A 43 -17.99 -8.19 18.71
C TYR A 43 -16.84 -7.79 19.67
N ASN A 44 -15.59 -7.83 19.21
CA ASN A 44 -14.40 -7.62 20.06
C ASN A 44 -13.91 -6.17 20.02
N TYR A 45 -14.41 -5.35 19.09
CA TYR A 45 -13.90 -4.01 18.82
C TYR A 45 -15.00 -2.97 18.90
N ASP A 46 -14.64 -1.81 19.42
CA ASP A 46 -15.31 -0.55 19.24
C ASP A 46 -14.42 0.34 18.35
N TYR A 47 -15.02 1.11 17.46
CA TYR A 47 -14.22 1.93 16.54
C TYR A 47 -14.84 3.29 16.29
N ASN A 48 -13.96 4.25 16.01
CA ASN A 48 -14.30 5.52 15.42
C ASN A 48 -13.40 5.76 14.20
N TYR A 49 -13.80 6.66 13.33
CA TYR A 49 -13.03 7.05 12.18
C TYR A 49 -13.07 8.56 11.97
N PHE A 50 -11.95 9.14 11.51
CA PHE A 50 -11.92 10.52 11.06
C PHE A 50 -12.74 10.67 9.78
N LEU A 51 -13.50 11.74 9.68
CA LEU A 51 -14.33 12.04 8.52
C LEU A 51 -14.25 13.53 8.19
N ASP A 52 -13.84 13.83 6.96
CA ASP A 52 -13.87 15.18 6.39
C ASP A 52 -15.28 15.78 6.51
N TYR A 53 -15.37 16.99 7.01
CA TYR A 53 -16.66 17.67 7.28
C TYR A 53 -17.55 17.79 6.03
N ARG A 54 -16.97 17.74 4.82
CA ARG A 54 -17.67 17.83 3.54
C ARG A 54 -18.37 16.51 3.15
N LEU A 55 -17.99 15.38 3.74
CA LEU A 55 -18.54 14.05 3.44
C LEU A 55 -19.76 13.72 4.31
N THR A 56 -20.80 14.55 4.24
CA THR A 56 -22.00 14.44 5.08
C THR A 56 -22.73 13.11 4.95
N ASP A 57 -22.76 12.52 3.75
CA ASP A 57 -23.44 11.25 3.46
C ASP A 57 -22.78 10.02 4.15
N TYR A 58 -21.54 10.17 4.64
CA TYR A 58 -20.81 9.14 5.37
C TYR A 58 -20.82 9.35 6.88
N ARG A 59 -21.53 10.37 7.37
CA ARG A 59 -21.59 10.69 8.80
C ARG A 59 -22.41 9.66 9.56
N THR A 60 -21.84 9.14 10.64
CA THR A 60 -22.50 8.26 11.60
C THR A 60 -22.18 8.73 13.03
N ASP A 61 -22.74 8.07 14.03
CA ASP A 61 -22.39 8.27 15.45
C ASP A 61 -20.93 7.90 15.78
N ARG A 62 -20.28 7.14 14.89
CA ARG A 62 -18.86 6.74 15.01
C ARG A 62 -17.89 7.70 14.32
N SER A 63 -18.36 8.66 13.54
CA SER A 63 -17.51 9.61 12.85
C SER A 63 -16.99 10.70 13.77
N ILE A 64 -15.69 11.00 13.65
CA ILE A 64 -15.02 12.14 14.27
C ILE A 64 -14.79 13.15 13.14
N ILE A 65 -15.54 14.25 13.19
CA ILE A 65 -15.52 15.23 12.12
C ILE A 65 -14.21 16.01 12.16
N THR A 66 -13.51 16.05 11.04
CA THR A 66 -12.27 16.79 10.82
C THR A 66 -12.58 18.07 10.09
N ASN A 67 -12.32 19.21 10.72
CA ASN A 67 -12.47 20.54 10.16
C ASN A 67 -11.12 21.21 9.89
N GLU A 68 -10.10 20.84 10.64
CA GLU A 68 -8.75 21.39 10.56
C GLU A 68 -7.72 20.25 10.55
N SER A 69 -6.57 20.47 9.92
CA SER A 69 -5.52 19.46 9.82
C SER A 69 -4.97 19.02 11.18
N GLU A 70 -5.00 19.92 12.17
CA GLU A 70 -4.59 19.69 13.56
C GLU A 70 -5.44 18.63 14.27
N ASP A 71 -6.69 18.44 13.86
CA ASP A 71 -7.58 17.41 14.41
C ASP A 71 -6.98 16.02 14.28
N LEU A 72 -6.29 15.76 13.16
CA LEU A 72 -5.62 14.48 12.86
C LEU A 72 -4.43 14.19 13.78
N TYR A 73 -3.90 15.20 14.45
CA TYR A 73 -2.75 15.12 15.35
C TYR A 73 -3.11 15.36 16.82
N ASN A 74 -4.41 15.38 17.14
CA ASN A 74 -4.90 15.60 18.51
C ASN A 74 -4.56 14.42 19.42
N LEU A 75 -3.47 14.53 20.18
CA LEU A 75 -2.99 13.50 21.08
C LEU A 75 -3.96 13.14 22.20
N SER A 76 -4.73 14.11 22.71
CA SER A 76 -5.70 13.86 23.79
C SER A 76 -6.86 12.98 23.30
N LEU A 77 -7.21 13.07 22.01
CA LEU A 77 -8.18 12.22 21.36
C LEU A 77 -7.57 10.85 21.05
N ILE A 78 -6.43 10.83 20.33
CA ILE A 78 -5.78 9.61 19.84
C ILE A 78 -5.45 8.65 20.97
N LYS A 79 -4.98 9.14 22.10
CA LYS A 79 -4.64 8.33 23.30
C LYS A 79 -5.83 7.64 23.97
N LYS A 80 -7.07 7.95 23.59
CA LYS A 80 -8.26 7.22 24.07
C LYS A 80 -8.45 5.86 23.39
N TYR A 81 -7.69 5.57 22.34
CA TYR A 81 -7.78 4.34 21.55
C TYR A 81 -6.63 3.38 21.84
N ASP A 82 -6.95 2.08 21.82
CA ASP A 82 -5.94 1.03 22.01
C ASP A 82 -5.04 0.87 20.77
N HIS A 83 -5.59 1.14 19.57
CA HIS A 83 -4.88 1.01 18.31
C HIS A 83 -5.31 2.08 17.32
N ILE A 84 -4.35 2.58 16.56
CA ILE A 84 -4.60 3.44 15.41
C ILE A 84 -4.34 2.63 14.13
N LEU A 85 -5.28 2.70 13.18
CA LEU A 85 -5.18 2.10 11.85
C LEU A 85 -5.06 3.22 10.79
N PRO A 86 -3.86 3.63 10.43
CA PRO A 86 -3.65 4.66 9.42
C PRO A 86 -3.66 4.06 8.02
N ILE A 87 -4.34 4.73 7.08
CA ILE A 87 -4.45 4.38 5.66
C ILE A 87 -4.16 5.64 4.87
N LEU A 88 -2.90 5.88 4.61
CA LEU A 88 -2.42 7.08 3.91
C LEU A 88 -1.59 6.67 2.69
N PRO A 89 -1.60 7.49 1.63
CA PRO A 89 -0.69 7.29 0.51
C PRO A 89 0.75 7.67 0.89
N GLU A 90 1.71 7.14 0.16
CA GLU A 90 3.13 7.45 0.28
C GLU A 90 3.52 8.80 -0.35
N ILE A 91 2.54 9.56 -0.85
CA ILE A 91 2.73 10.85 -1.50
C ILE A 91 3.23 11.87 -0.46
N ASP A 92 4.19 12.70 -0.85
CA ASP A 92 4.75 13.79 -0.04
C ASP A 92 5.17 13.39 1.38
N SER A 93 5.56 12.12 1.55
CA SER A 93 5.91 11.53 2.84
C SER A 93 4.79 11.54 3.89
N ASN A 94 3.54 11.74 3.49
CA ASN A 94 2.39 11.84 4.41
C ASN A 94 2.29 10.62 5.33
N LEU A 95 2.37 9.42 4.76
CA LEU A 95 2.31 8.17 5.55
C LEU A 95 3.46 8.11 6.57
N SER A 96 4.70 8.33 6.12
CA SER A 96 5.87 8.26 6.98
C SER A 96 5.83 9.31 8.09
N ASN A 97 5.46 10.55 7.78
CA ASN A 97 5.37 11.63 8.76
C ASN A 97 4.31 11.33 9.82
N TYR A 98 3.14 10.83 9.42
CA TYR A 98 2.11 10.46 10.38
C TYR A 98 2.55 9.28 11.26
N VAL A 99 3.20 8.28 10.69
CA VAL A 99 3.73 7.15 11.47
C VAL A 99 4.85 7.59 12.43
N LYS A 100 5.76 8.48 12.01
CA LYS A 100 6.77 9.10 12.90
C LYS A 100 6.13 9.84 14.07
N PHE A 101 5.05 10.57 13.80
CA PHE A 101 4.28 11.23 14.87
C PHE A 101 3.71 10.23 15.87
N LEU A 102 3.11 9.12 15.42
CA LEU A 102 2.60 8.07 16.29
C LEU A 102 3.71 7.41 17.10
N GLU A 103 4.86 7.12 16.47
CA GLU A 103 6.04 6.51 17.11
C GLU A 103 6.64 7.42 18.19
N LYS A 104 6.83 8.71 17.87
CA LYS A 104 7.35 9.72 18.83
C LYS A 104 6.48 9.82 20.08
N ASN A 105 5.17 9.57 19.95
CA ASN A 105 4.21 9.69 21.05
C ASN A 105 3.86 8.34 21.69
N ASN A 106 4.56 7.25 21.35
CA ASN A 106 4.34 5.89 21.84
C ASN A 106 2.90 5.39 21.60
N ILE A 107 2.27 5.78 20.51
CA ILE A 107 0.93 5.34 20.12
C ILE A 107 1.02 3.98 19.43
N LYS A 108 0.20 3.02 19.89
CA LYS A 108 0.08 1.71 19.23
C LYS A 108 -0.59 1.85 17.87
N LYS A 109 0.09 1.42 16.84
CA LYS A 109 -0.36 1.50 15.45
C LYS A 109 -0.40 0.13 14.78
N VAL A 110 -1.26 -0.04 13.81
CA VAL A 110 -1.40 -1.27 13.01
C VAL A 110 -0.91 -1.00 11.59
N ILE A 111 0.37 -0.76 11.48
CA ILE A 111 1.08 -0.47 10.23
C ILE A 111 2.58 -0.67 10.43
N SER A 112 3.33 -0.83 9.36
CA SER A 112 4.79 -0.89 9.34
C SER A 112 5.45 0.30 10.02
N ASP A 113 6.69 0.17 10.45
CA ASP A 113 7.44 1.30 11.03
C ASP A 113 7.81 2.35 9.99
N SER A 114 8.09 3.57 10.46
CA SER A 114 8.39 4.72 9.60
C SER A 114 9.64 4.51 8.74
N ARG A 115 10.66 3.82 9.25
CA ARG A 115 11.89 3.51 8.50
C ARG A 115 11.61 2.58 7.32
N THR A 116 10.80 1.55 7.54
CA THR A 116 10.37 0.61 6.49
C THR A 116 9.54 1.34 5.43
N ILE A 117 8.63 2.22 5.87
CA ILE A 117 7.83 3.06 4.99
C ILE A 117 8.72 3.97 4.14
N ASP A 118 9.71 4.66 4.73
CA ASP A 118 10.66 5.52 4.00
C ASP A 118 11.41 4.75 2.90
N ILE A 119 11.84 3.50 3.19
CA ILE A 119 12.51 2.65 2.20
C ILE A 119 11.57 2.26 1.06
N CYS A 120 10.33 1.92 1.35
CA CYS A 120 9.35 1.47 0.36
C CYS A 120 8.82 2.62 -0.50
N SER A 121 8.68 3.82 0.06
CA SER A 121 8.09 4.99 -0.62
C SER A 121 9.00 5.59 -1.69
N ASP A 122 10.33 5.54 -1.51
CA ASP A 122 11.30 6.05 -2.47
C ASP A 122 11.77 4.94 -3.41
N LYS A 123 11.27 4.94 -4.65
CA LYS A 123 11.55 3.89 -5.65
C LYS A 123 13.03 3.68 -5.95
N LEU A 124 13.87 4.72 -5.81
CA LEU A 124 15.31 4.59 -6.00
C LEU A 124 15.99 3.96 -4.78
N ILE A 125 15.61 4.38 -3.56
CA ILE A 125 16.08 3.78 -2.32
C ILE A 125 15.62 2.32 -2.25
N PHE A 126 14.35 2.06 -2.55
CA PHE A 126 13.77 0.72 -2.63
C PHE A 126 14.59 -0.19 -3.55
N TYR A 127 14.84 0.23 -4.80
CA TYR A 127 15.66 -0.54 -5.73
C TYR A 127 17.03 -0.88 -5.17
N LYS A 128 17.76 0.12 -4.65
CA LYS A 128 19.10 -0.08 -4.07
C LYS A 128 19.07 -1.03 -2.88
N TYR A 129 18.07 -0.87 -2.04
CA TYR A 129 17.89 -1.69 -0.84
C TYR A 129 17.59 -3.16 -1.19
N MET A 130 16.62 -3.39 -2.08
CA MET A 130 16.23 -4.73 -2.51
C MET A 130 17.35 -5.44 -3.24
N THR A 131 18.08 -4.75 -4.13
CA THR A 131 19.24 -5.29 -4.84
C THR A 131 20.33 -5.72 -3.87
N LYS A 132 20.62 -4.91 -2.84
CA LYS A 132 21.60 -5.26 -1.79
C LYS A 132 21.24 -6.56 -1.05
N HIS A 133 19.94 -6.86 -0.94
CA HIS A 133 19.43 -8.06 -0.28
C HIS A 133 19.08 -9.19 -1.26
N SER A 134 19.56 -9.12 -2.51
CA SER A 134 19.33 -10.12 -3.57
C SER A 134 17.84 -10.43 -3.82
N ILE A 135 16.96 -9.44 -3.62
CA ILE A 135 15.55 -9.53 -3.97
C ILE A 135 15.42 -9.06 -5.42
N PRO A 136 14.74 -9.84 -6.30
CA PRO A 136 14.60 -9.50 -7.70
C PRO A 136 13.70 -8.27 -7.88
N VAL A 137 14.25 -7.21 -8.45
CA VAL A 137 13.57 -5.93 -8.71
C VAL A 137 13.92 -5.39 -10.07
N ILE A 138 13.06 -4.54 -10.63
CA ILE A 138 13.32 -3.90 -11.92
C ILE A 138 14.46 -2.87 -11.78
N PRO A 139 15.50 -2.90 -12.65
CA PRO A 139 16.57 -1.90 -12.63
C PRO A 139 16.01 -0.48 -12.67
N THR A 140 16.48 0.38 -11.77
CA THR A 140 15.94 1.73 -11.56
C THR A 140 17.05 2.77 -11.62
N TYR A 141 16.88 3.81 -12.42
CA TYR A 141 17.86 4.86 -12.68
C TYR A 141 17.30 6.24 -12.33
N LYS A 142 18.14 7.09 -11.72
CA LYS A 142 17.81 8.49 -11.41
C LYS A 142 18.16 9.46 -12.54
N SER A 143 18.92 9.06 -13.53
CA SER A 143 19.37 9.92 -14.63
C SER A 143 19.23 9.18 -15.96
N LEU A 144 19.33 9.92 -17.06
CA LEU A 144 19.30 9.35 -18.41
C LEU A 144 20.64 8.74 -18.82
N ASN A 145 21.70 8.95 -18.03
CA ASN A 145 23.01 8.37 -18.28
C ASN A 145 23.13 6.96 -17.71
N PHE A 146 22.54 5.98 -18.36
CA PHE A 146 22.61 4.57 -17.99
C PHE A 146 22.94 3.68 -19.20
N LYS A 147 23.57 2.53 -18.93
CA LYS A 147 24.04 1.61 -19.97
C LYS A 147 22.99 0.57 -20.41
N HIS A 148 21.87 0.45 -19.69
CA HIS A 148 20.84 -0.54 -20.02
C HIS A 148 20.22 -0.26 -21.40
N ARG A 149 20.06 -1.33 -22.19
CA ARG A 149 19.44 -1.25 -23.53
C ARG A 149 18.08 -1.91 -23.49
N SER A 150 17.04 -1.12 -23.64
CA SER A 150 15.65 -1.55 -23.85
C SER A 150 15.05 -0.77 -25.00
N VAL A 151 14.02 -1.34 -25.65
CA VAL A 151 13.27 -0.65 -26.71
C VAL A 151 12.35 0.41 -26.10
N LYS A 152 11.75 0.09 -24.94
CA LYS A 152 10.80 0.95 -24.21
C LYS A 152 11.22 1.10 -22.75
N TYR A 153 10.84 2.21 -22.17
CA TYR A 153 11.11 2.55 -20.78
C TYR A 153 9.84 3.06 -20.08
N ILE A 154 9.84 2.94 -18.78
CA ILE A 154 8.86 3.55 -17.89
C ILE A 154 9.50 4.76 -17.22
N LEU A 155 8.83 5.91 -17.32
CA LEU A 155 9.06 7.08 -16.49
C LEU A 155 7.98 7.14 -15.42
N LYS A 156 8.37 7.32 -14.17
CA LYS A 156 7.43 7.49 -13.07
C LYS A 156 8.03 8.37 -11.96
N ASP A 157 7.15 8.98 -11.17
CA ASP A 157 7.57 9.76 -10.03
C ASP A 157 8.33 8.89 -9.02
N ARG A 158 9.44 9.42 -8.51
CA ARG A 158 10.26 8.75 -7.51
C ARG A 158 9.50 8.49 -6.22
N LEU A 159 8.70 9.48 -5.76
CA LEU A 159 7.92 9.48 -4.51
C LEU A 159 6.40 9.41 -4.78
N GLY A 160 5.95 8.85 -5.90
CA GLY A 160 4.53 8.76 -6.24
C GLY A 160 3.89 7.46 -5.77
N ALA A 161 2.57 7.48 -5.55
CA ALA A 161 1.72 6.33 -5.25
C ALA A 161 0.55 6.23 -6.24
N GLY A 162 -0.08 5.04 -6.34
CA GLY A 162 -1.33 4.86 -7.09
C GLY A 162 -1.24 5.08 -8.61
N CYS A 163 -0.10 4.85 -9.23
CA CYS A 163 0.12 5.09 -10.67
C CYS A 163 -0.17 6.54 -11.11
N SER A 164 0.04 7.53 -10.24
CA SER A 164 -0.24 8.94 -10.52
C SER A 164 0.42 9.44 -11.80
N TYR A 165 1.66 9.06 -12.03
CA TYR A 165 2.37 9.29 -13.29
C TYR A 165 3.24 8.09 -13.64
N VAL A 166 2.76 7.24 -14.55
CA VAL A 166 3.52 6.09 -15.07
C VAL A 166 3.43 6.11 -16.60
N ARG A 167 4.48 6.61 -17.23
CA ARG A 167 4.53 6.82 -18.67
C ARG A 167 5.41 5.79 -19.38
N LEU A 168 4.84 5.12 -20.37
CA LEU A 168 5.58 4.29 -21.32
C LEU A 168 6.16 5.17 -22.43
N THR A 169 7.47 5.09 -22.69
CA THR A 169 8.16 5.91 -23.67
C THR A 169 9.28 5.14 -24.39
N LYS A 170 9.71 5.62 -25.56
CA LYS A 170 10.91 5.13 -26.25
C LYS A 170 12.16 5.82 -25.70
N LYS A 171 13.33 5.22 -25.94
CA LYS A 171 14.61 5.78 -25.50
C LYS A 171 14.84 7.21 -25.98
N ASN A 172 14.55 7.48 -27.27
CA ASN A 172 14.79 8.78 -27.88
C ASN A 172 13.88 9.90 -27.33
N ASP A 173 12.75 9.53 -26.74
CA ASP A 173 11.76 10.47 -26.21
C ASP A 173 11.92 10.69 -24.69
N LEU A 174 12.88 9.99 -24.05
CA LEU A 174 13.10 10.09 -22.60
C LEU A 174 13.39 11.53 -22.17
N GLU A 175 14.26 12.25 -22.88
CA GLU A 175 14.65 13.62 -22.53
C GLU A 175 13.47 14.61 -22.58
N VAL A 176 12.46 14.31 -23.40
CA VAL A 176 11.26 15.18 -23.54
C VAL A 176 10.37 15.12 -22.30
N TYR A 177 10.32 13.97 -21.63
CA TYR A 177 9.36 13.71 -20.53
C TYR A 177 10.02 13.57 -19.17
N TYR A 178 11.35 13.43 -19.10
CA TYR A 178 12.07 13.24 -17.85
C TYR A 178 12.16 14.55 -17.05
N SER A 179 11.99 14.44 -15.74
CA SER A 179 12.32 15.48 -14.76
C SER A 179 13.15 14.90 -13.61
N GLU A 180 13.81 15.76 -12.83
CA GLU A 180 14.70 15.35 -11.73
C GLU A 180 14.00 14.59 -10.60
N ASN A 181 12.68 14.76 -10.47
CA ASN A 181 11.86 14.05 -9.49
C ASN A 181 11.43 12.65 -9.97
N MET A 182 11.80 12.25 -11.18
CA MET A 182 11.43 10.97 -11.77
C MET A 182 12.53 9.93 -11.66
N ILE A 183 12.12 8.69 -11.89
CA ILE A 183 12.99 7.56 -12.14
C ILE A 183 12.69 6.94 -13.51
N VAL A 184 13.68 6.27 -14.06
CA VAL A 184 13.59 5.51 -15.32
C VAL A 184 13.75 4.03 -15.03
N GLN A 185 12.88 3.20 -15.59
CA GLN A 185 12.98 1.74 -15.55
C GLN A 185 12.87 1.18 -16.98
N PRO A 186 13.57 0.09 -17.34
CA PRO A 186 13.25 -0.65 -18.55
C PRO A 186 11.81 -1.16 -18.49
N PHE A 187 11.08 -1.06 -19.58
CA PHE A 187 9.78 -1.71 -19.68
C PHE A 187 9.98 -3.22 -19.85
N ILE A 188 9.42 -3.98 -18.96
CA ILE A 188 9.36 -5.43 -19.01
C ILE A 188 7.93 -5.82 -19.36
N ASP A 189 7.76 -6.45 -20.53
CA ASP A 189 6.47 -6.96 -20.96
C ASP A 189 6.21 -8.29 -20.27
N GLY A 190 5.25 -8.32 -19.36
CA GLY A 190 4.96 -9.46 -18.52
C GLY A 190 3.58 -9.37 -17.86
N ASP A 191 3.23 -10.41 -17.18
CA ASP A 191 1.99 -10.50 -16.42
C ASP A 191 2.11 -9.77 -15.09
N HIS A 192 1.18 -8.84 -14.83
CA HIS A 192 1.16 -8.05 -13.59
C HIS A 192 0.29 -8.69 -12.53
N TYR A 193 0.84 -8.76 -11.32
CA TYR A 193 0.18 -9.31 -10.14
C TYR A 193 0.41 -8.42 -8.92
N SER A 194 -0.43 -8.62 -7.89
CA SER A 194 -0.16 -8.12 -6.54
C SER A 194 -0.39 -9.22 -5.51
N LEU A 195 0.30 -9.11 -4.38
CA LEU A 195 0.09 -9.94 -3.21
C LEU A 195 -0.63 -9.13 -2.15
N SER A 196 -1.57 -9.75 -1.47
CA SER A 196 -2.04 -9.32 -0.17
C SER A 196 -1.34 -10.16 0.88
N VAL A 197 -0.50 -9.54 1.70
CA VAL A 197 0.30 -10.24 2.72
C VAL A 197 0.04 -9.62 4.08
N PHE A 198 -0.17 -10.44 5.09
CA PHE A 198 -0.14 -10.01 6.48
C PHE A 198 1.23 -10.29 7.09
N PHE A 199 1.87 -9.26 7.64
CA PHE A 199 3.12 -9.38 8.38
C PHE A 199 2.90 -9.19 9.88
N SER A 200 3.46 -10.09 10.68
CA SER A 200 3.63 -9.93 12.12
C SER A 200 5.10 -9.67 12.46
N ASN A 201 5.40 -9.47 13.73
CA ASN A 201 6.78 -9.25 14.16
C ASN A 201 7.74 -10.39 13.73
N ARG A 202 7.26 -11.64 13.75
CA ARG A 202 8.11 -12.82 13.48
C ARG A 202 7.80 -13.53 12.18
N ASN A 203 6.56 -13.48 11.71
CA ASN A 203 6.06 -14.30 10.61
C ASN A 203 5.29 -13.45 9.60
N PHE A 204 4.95 -14.07 8.48
CA PHE A 204 4.00 -13.52 7.52
C PHE A 204 2.98 -14.59 7.12
N ARG A 205 1.87 -14.14 6.56
CA ARG A 205 0.85 -14.96 5.90
C ARG A 205 0.52 -14.36 4.55
N LEU A 206 0.77 -15.13 3.48
CA LEU A 206 0.26 -14.78 2.16
C LEU A 206 -1.26 -15.01 2.16
N LEU A 207 -2.03 -13.96 1.93
CA LEU A 207 -3.50 -13.99 1.94
C LEU A 207 -4.03 -14.34 0.55
N THR A 208 -3.62 -13.56 -0.47
CA THR A 208 -4.05 -13.76 -1.85
C THR A 208 -2.96 -13.35 -2.84
N ILE A 209 -3.01 -13.98 -4.03
CA ILE A 209 -2.30 -13.55 -5.23
C ILE A 209 -3.35 -13.00 -6.18
N ASN A 210 -3.21 -11.76 -6.61
CA ASN A 210 -4.21 -11.03 -7.37
C ASN A 210 -3.67 -10.70 -8.77
N LYS A 211 -4.49 -10.80 -9.81
CA LYS A 211 -4.13 -10.39 -11.17
C LYS A 211 -4.47 -8.93 -11.37
N GLN A 212 -3.51 -8.16 -11.85
CA GLN A 212 -3.69 -6.75 -12.20
C GLN A 212 -3.81 -6.63 -13.73
N ASN A 213 -4.91 -6.08 -14.22
CA ASN A 213 -5.08 -5.75 -15.62
C ASN A 213 -4.63 -4.30 -15.83
N ILE A 214 -3.43 -4.13 -16.38
CA ILE A 214 -2.85 -2.84 -16.69
C ILE A 214 -3.21 -2.46 -18.13
N GLY A 215 -3.78 -1.29 -18.33
CA GLY A 215 -4.06 -0.75 -19.65
C GLY A 215 -3.21 0.48 -19.95
N THR A 216 -3.03 0.78 -21.24
CA THR A 216 -2.31 1.97 -21.70
C THR A 216 -3.29 2.93 -22.37
N THR A 217 -3.28 4.19 -21.93
CA THR A 217 -4.07 5.27 -22.53
C THR A 217 -3.14 6.47 -22.72
N SER A 218 -2.96 6.95 -23.96
CA SER A 218 -2.05 8.07 -24.27
C SER A 218 -0.64 7.90 -23.69
N CYS A 219 -0.08 6.68 -23.79
CA CYS A 219 1.20 6.28 -23.20
C CYS A 219 1.24 6.25 -21.67
N MET A 220 0.16 6.51 -20.97
CA MET A 220 0.05 6.37 -19.51
C MET A 220 -0.45 4.97 -19.17
N LEU A 221 0.26 4.29 -18.26
CA LEU A 221 -0.17 3.01 -17.70
C LEU A 221 -1.14 3.26 -16.54
N LYS A 222 -2.28 2.58 -16.57
CA LYS A 222 -3.28 2.65 -15.49
C LYS A 222 -3.80 1.26 -15.15
N LEU A 223 -4.05 1.02 -13.87
CA LEU A 223 -4.79 -0.16 -13.40
C LEU A 223 -6.24 -0.04 -13.90
N LYS A 224 -6.69 -1.03 -14.67
CA LYS A 224 -8.06 -1.11 -15.20
C LYS A 224 -8.97 -1.95 -14.32
N SER A 225 -8.43 -3.07 -13.83
CA SER A 225 -9.16 -3.96 -12.92
C SER A 225 -8.21 -4.81 -12.10
N LEU A 226 -8.70 -5.27 -10.96
CA LEU A 226 -8.02 -6.19 -10.06
C LEU A 226 -8.92 -7.42 -9.86
N ILE A 227 -8.37 -8.62 -10.08
CA ILE A 227 -9.05 -9.89 -9.81
C ILE A 227 -8.35 -10.54 -8.62
N ILE A 228 -9.09 -10.75 -7.54
CA ILE A 228 -8.54 -11.22 -6.27
C ILE A 228 -8.45 -12.73 -6.25
N ASN A 229 -7.34 -13.28 -5.72
CA ASN A 229 -7.09 -14.70 -5.47
C ASN A 229 -7.13 -15.60 -6.72
N VAL A 230 -6.37 -15.26 -7.76
CA VAL A 230 -6.48 -15.90 -9.08
C VAL A 230 -5.44 -17.00 -9.36
N ASN A 231 -4.25 -16.96 -8.78
CA ASN A 231 -3.15 -17.81 -9.26
C ASN A 231 -2.42 -18.53 -8.13
N LYS A 232 -2.84 -19.76 -7.85
CA LYS A 232 -2.19 -20.63 -6.87
C LYS A 232 -0.85 -21.21 -7.35
N ASN A 233 -0.59 -21.23 -8.66
CA ASN A 233 0.62 -21.83 -9.24
C ASN A 233 1.89 -21.02 -8.89
N LEU A 234 1.76 -19.71 -8.73
CA LEU A 234 2.88 -18.84 -8.32
C LEU A 234 3.21 -18.92 -6.82
N TYR A 235 2.42 -19.65 -6.04
CA TYR A 235 2.54 -19.67 -4.59
C TYR A 235 3.93 -20.14 -4.12
N LEU A 236 4.42 -21.24 -4.68
CA LEU A 236 5.70 -21.81 -4.28
C LEU A 236 6.89 -20.96 -4.70
N ASP A 237 6.79 -20.24 -5.82
CA ASP A 237 7.87 -19.39 -6.35
C ASP A 237 7.97 -18.07 -5.59
N ILE A 238 6.84 -17.54 -5.12
CA ILE A 238 6.80 -16.23 -4.44
C ILE A 238 7.15 -16.32 -2.95
N LEU A 239 6.88 -17.44 -2.28
CA LEU A 239 7.13 -17.58 -0.83
C LEU A 239 8.58 -17.30 -0.42
N PRO A 240 9.61 -17.83 -1.09
CA PRO A 240 11.01 -17.52 -0.77
C PRO A 240 11.32 -16.03 -0.90
N ILE A 241 10.71 -15.35 -1.87
CA ILE A 241 10.88 -13.91 -2.07
C ILE A 241 10.25 -13.14 -0.91
N ILE A 242 9.02 -13.47 -0.49
CA ILE A 242 8.36 -12.84 0.67
C ILE A 242 9.18 -13.08 1.94
N TYR A 243 9.72 -14.28 2.13
CA TYR A 243 10.59 -14.58 3.26
C TYR A 243 11.83 -13.69 3.30
N ASN A 244 12.51 -13.51 2.16
CA ASN A 244 13.67 -12.64 2.03
C ASN A 244 13.30 -11.16 2.24
N ILE A 245 12.13 -10.72 1.75
CA ILE A 245 11.59 -9.39 2.02
C ILE A 245 11.39 -9.20 3.53
N LYS A 246 10.73 -10.15 4.23
CA LYS A 246 10.52 -10.05 5.68
C LYS A 246 11.84 -10.00 6.45
N LYS A 247 12.83 -10.79 6.04
CA LYS A 247 14.15 -10.82 6.66
C LYS A 247 14.89 -9.49 6.47
N SER A 248 14.78 -8.88 5.28
CA SER A 248 15.45 -7.61 4.97
C SER A 248 14.73 -6.41 5.56
N LEU A 249 13.40 -6.42 5.61
CA LEU A 249 12.55 -5.36 6.16
C LEU A 249 11.82 -5.86 7.43
N PRO A 250 12.51 -5.99 8.57
CA PRO A 250 11.90 -6.53 9.80
C PRO A 250 10.76 -5.66 10.34
N GLY A 251 10.72 -4.36 10.01
CA GLY A 251 9.67 -3.42 10.39
C GLY A 251 8.38 -3.53 9.60
N LEU A 252 8.28 -4.42 8.59
CA LEU A 252 7.00 -4.75 7.95
C LEU A 252 6.03 -5.33 8.97
N PHE A 253 4.84 -4.71 9.07
CA PHE A 253 3.81 -5.10 10.02
C PHE A 253 2.40 -4.77 9.51
N GLY A 254 1.42 -5.62 9.86
CA GLY A 254 0.04 -5.48 9.43
C GLY A 254 -0.16 -5.94 7.98
N PHE A 255 -1.14 -5.37 7.31
CA PHE A 255 -1.40 -5.64 5.91
C PHE A 255 -0.38 -4.90 5.02
N VAL A 256 0.09 -5.59 4.00
CA VAL A 256 1.05 -5.05 3.02
C VAL A 256 0.66 -5.54 1.64
N GLY A 257 0.57 -4.63 0.69
CA GLY A 257 0.48 -4.93 -0.73
C GLY A 257 1.87 -5.06 -1.34
N ILE A 258 2.10 -6.06 -2.20
CA ILE A 258 3.36 -6.21 -2.94
C ILE A 258 3.02 -6.38 -4.40
N ASP A 259 3.41 -5.42 -5.24
CA ASP A 259 3.21 -5.47 -6.67
C ASP A 259 4.42 -6.13 -7.34
N PHE A 260 4.15 -7.05 -8.27
CA PHE A 260 5.18 -7.77 -8.99
C PHE A 260 4.72 -8.11 -10.41
N LEU A 261 5.67 -8.40 -11.28
CA LEU A 261 5.41 -8.92 -12.61
C LEU A 261 6.15 -10.24 -12.82
N VAL A 262 5.60 -11.05 -13.71
CA VAL A 262 6.18 -12.32 -14.15
C VAL A 262 6.44 -12.25 -15.65
N ARG A 263 7.67 -12.56 -16.05
CA ARG A 263 8.07 -12.70 -17.45
C ARG A 263 8.95 -13.93 -17.62
N ASP A 264 8.59 -14.81 -18.52
CA ASP A 264 9.36 -16.03 -18.85
C ASP A 264 9.70 -16.88 -17.61
N GLY A 265 8.79 -16.90 -16.61
CA GLY A 265 8.97 -17.58 -15.32
C GLY A 265 9.76 -16.81 -14.27
N GLU A 266 10.36 -15.69 -14.63
CA GLU A 266 11.08 -14.83 -13.69
C GLU A 266 10.14 -13.82 -13.02
N ILE A 267 10.32 -13.63 -11.70
CA ILE A 267 9.53 -12.71 -10.88
C ILE A 267 10.35 -11.44 -10.63
N TYR A 268 9.73 -10.27 -10.81
CA TYR A 268 10.31 -8.97 -10.50
C TYR A 268 9.38 -8.20 -9.57
N ILE A 269 9.84 -7.87 -8.37
CA ILE A 269 9.09 -7.00 -7.45
C ILE A 269 9.12 -5.58 -8.02
N VAL A 270 7.94 -4.98 -8.15
CA VAL A 270 7.74 -3.63 -8.69
C VAL A 270 7.76 -2.60 -7.56
N GLU A 271 6.96 -2.86 -6.51
CA GLU A 271 6.88 -2.01 -5.31
C GLU A 271 6.30 -2.78 -4.12
N ILE A 272 6.53 -2.26 -2.92
CA ILE A 272 5.91 -2.72 -1.68
C ILE A 272 5.15 -1.54 -1.09
N ASN A 273 3.85 -1.74 -0.89
CA ASN A 273 2.94 -0.79 -0.26
C ASN A 273 2.73 -1.21 1.21
N PRO A 274 3.47 -0.64 2.18
CA PRO A 274 3.48 -1.11 3.58
C PRO A 274 2.25 -0.62 4.36
N ARG A 275 1.07 -0.73 3.76
CA ARG A 275 -0.24 -0.28 4.22
C ARG A 275 -1.37 -1.07 3.57
N LEU A 276 -2.60 -0.79 3.98
CA LEU A 276 -3.79 -1.27 3.29
C LEU A 276 -3.85 -0.76 1.84
N THR A 277 -4.25 -1.65 0.94
CA THR A 277 -4.47 -1.38 -0.49
C THR A 277 -5.89 -1.79 -0.89
N THR A 278 -6.35 -1.41 -2.08
CA THR A 278 -7.71 -1.70 -2.56
C THR A 278 -8.06 -3.19 -2.59
N SER A 279 -7.06 -4.08 -2.73
CA SER A 279 -7.28 -5.53 -2.65
C SER A 279 -7.82 -6.00 -1.29
N PHE A 280 -7.67 -5.19 -0.23
CA PHE A 280 -8.23 -5.49 1.09
C PHE A 280 -9.75 -5.64 1.06
N SER A 281 -10.43 -4.84 0.25
CA SER A 281 -11.90 -4.80 0.20
C SER A 281 -12.55 -6.13 -0.21
N GLY A 282 -11.86 -6.97 -0.99
CA GLY A 282 -12.40 -8.27 -1.44
C GLY A 282 -11.91 -9.48 -0.63
N LEU A 283 -11.13 -9.28 0.43
CA LEU A 283 -10.53 -10.41 1.15
C LEU A 283 -11.53 -11.20 1.98
N TYR A 284 -12.50 -10.55 2.62
CA TYR A 284 -13.48 -11.28 3.43
C TYR A 284 -14.28 -12.28 2.59
N GLU A 285 -14.77 -11.84 1.44
CA GLU A 285 -15.56 -12.65 0.51
C GLU A 285 -14.72 -13.80 -0.09
N THR A 286 -13.42 -13.58 -0.21
CA THR A 286 -12.50 -14.51 -0.88
C THR A 286 -11.93 -15.57 0.04
N ILE A 287 -11.55 -15.19 1.26
CA ILE A 287 -10.86 -16.10 2.20
C ILE A 287 -11.64 -16.32 3.52
N GLY A 288 -12.81 -15.69 3.68
CA GLY A 288 -13.69 -15.85 4.86
C GLY A 288 -13.07 -15.40 6.19
N CYS A 289 -11.99 -14.61 6.15
CA CYS A 289 -11.29 -14.15 7.35
C CYS A 289 -11.70 -12.73 7.69
N ASN A 290 -12.14 -12.49 8.94
CA ASN A 290 -12.34 -11.13 9.41
C ASN A 290 -10.98 -10.43 9.53
N MET A 291 -10.79 -9.43 8.69
CA MET A 291 -9.49 -8.78 8.54
C MET A 291 -9.09 -7.97 9.78
N ILE A 292 -10.05 -7.36 10.51
CA ILE A 292 -9.72 -6.62 11.73
C ILE A 292 -9.25 -7.55 12.85
N ASP A 293 -9.79 -8.76 12.93
CA ASP A 293 -9.31 -9.78 13.87
C ASP A 293 -7.89 -10.23 13.54
N LEU A 294 -7.56 -10.35 12.25
CA LEU A 294 -6.21 -10.66 11.81
C LEU A 294 -5.25 -9.51 12.16
N LEU A 295 -5.62 -8.26 11.87
CA LEU A 295 -4.80 -7.07 12.08
C LEU A 295 -4.51 -6.83 13.57
N ILE A 296 -5.48 -7.03 14.46
CA ILE A 296 -5.38 -6.65 15.87
C ILE A 296 -4.99 -7.83 16.78
N ASN A 297 -5.51 -9.02 16.53
CA ASN A 297 -5.31 -10.16 17.43
C ASN A 297 -4.23 -11.13 16.97
N HIS A 298 -3.80 -11.07 15.73
CA HIS A 298 -2.82 -12.00 15.12
C HIS A 298 -3.19 -13.48 15.29
N LYS A 299 -4.45 -13.80 15.65
CA LYS A 299 -4.89 -15.15 16.04
C LYS A 299 -4.79 -16.19 14.93
N TYR A 300 -4.79 -15.75 13.67
CA TYR A 300 -4.83 -16.62 12.50
C TYR A 300 -3.45 -16.86 11.84
N ILE A 301 -2.35 -16.48 12.52
CA ILE A 301 -1.00 -16.69 11.99
C ILE A 301 -0.52 -18.13 12.19
N LYS A 302 -1.17 -18.90 13.09
CA LYS A 302 -0.86 -20.31 13.28
C LYS A 302 -1.45 -21.11 12.10
N ASN A 303 -0.58 -21.58 11.22
CA ASN A 303 -0.81 -22.63 10.24
C ASN A 303 -1.90 -22.36 9.18
N VAL A 304 -1.61 -21.49 8.24
CA VAL A 304 -2.24 -21.61 6.93
C VAL A 304 -1.18 -21.54 5.83
N ILE A 305 -0.35 -22.55 5.79
CA ILE A 305 -0.01 -23.16 4.53
C ILE A 305 -1.25 -24.00 4.18
N THR A 306 -2.28 -23.37 3.65
CA THR A 306 -3.37 -24.10 3.02
C THR A 306 -3.08 -24.09 1.55
N GLY A 307 -2.65 -25.28 1.09
CA GLY A 307 -2.53 -25.63 -0.30
C GLY A 307 -3.80 -25.40 -1.12
#